data_f57fef17d8f20d7adc5ac6200eac5bc6
#
_entry.id   f57fef17d8f20d7adc5ac6200eac5bc6
#
_cell.length_a   1.000
_cell.length_b   1.000
_cell.length_c   1.000
_cell.angle_alpha   90.00
_cell.angle_beta   90.00
_cell.angle_gamma   90.00
#
_symmetry.space_group_name_H-M   'P 1'
#
loop_
_entity.id
_entity.type
_entity.pdbx_description
1 polymer ?
#
loop_
_entity_poly.entity_id
_entity_poly.type
_entity_poly.pdbx_seq_one_letter_code
_entity_poly.pdbx_strand_id
1 'polypeptide(L)'
;MGSPPASRQGVSGAEIANWLAAGKVENTRLAGGQWFKVEPGPMADSGEWTHQYGNAGNTTSSDEKLGGATQTDELEVQWVGRPGADFGIDRNPRMPAPLSSWGRLFHQGMNRMIALDAYNGSALWSLEIPDLRRVNMPRDASNWCTDGKALFVAVKDRCWEINAANGHRKAAHSMPAPYSPETHDWGYVAQGGDLFFGSAVKKDSSYTAFFGGGMWYDKRVPQSAAKVCSDGVFAIGKTDGKVAWSHSGGAVLNPTISIRDNKVFFVESRNPEILKQATGRLHGPNLWKDQFLVALDAYTGKKLWEEPIDTADGTVVFYMLATEHGLVIQSSTGGKYHLYNHDLKTGKQKWKTVNNWPSDNHSGHMQHPVAVNGRLFLEPSAFDLKTGKKVVDQIGKRSGCHTYVGTRDALIYRGAGRQIAMWGQETKKVTAWDRLRPSCWLSVVPAAGMLLVPEGGGGCSCGGWMETSLAFRPRAKTKETKSKE
;
A
#
# COMPACT_ATOMS: atom_id res chain seq x y z
N MET A 1 -26.14 5.02 -19.23
CA MET A 1 -26.80 5.92 -20.21
C MET A 1 -28.16 5.34 -20.60
N GLY A 2 -29.20 6.15 -20.70
CA GLY A 2 -30.55 5.72 -21.08
C GLY A 2 -30.91 6.19 -22.47
N SER A 3 -31.65 5.39 -23.25
CA SER A 3 -32.22 5.80 -24.52
C SER A 3 -33.62 6.35 -24.30
N PRO A 4 -34.03 7.40 -25.01
CA PRO A 4 -35.39 7.93 -24.94
C PRO A 4 -36.40 6.90 -25.47
N PRO A 5 -37.71 7.01 -25.15
CA PRO A 5 -38.74 6.14 -25.66
C PRO A 5 -38.85 6.22 -27.18
N ALA A 6 -39.45 5.22 -27.81
CA ALA A 6 -39.43 4.85 -29.24
C ALA A 6 -39.77 5.91 -30.31
N SER A 7 -40.01 7.14 -29.95
CA SER A 7 -40.26 8.26 -30.87
C SER A 7 -39.02 9.07 -31.29
N ARG A 8 -37.84 8.74 -30.73
CA ARG A 8 -36.54 9.35 -31.12
C ARG A 8 -35.54 8.23 -31.38
N GLN A 9 -34.78 8.31 -32.47
CA GLN A 9 -33.69 7.40 -32.75
C GLN A 9 -32.67 7.44 -31.56
N GLY A 10 -32.72 6.42 -30.72
CA GLY A 10 -31.78 6.23 -29.63
C GLY A 10 -30.51 5.54 -30.09
N VAL A 11 -29.41 5.75 -29.40
CA VAL A 11 -28.18 5.03 -29.67
C VAL A 11 -28.37 3.55 -29.33
N SER A 12 -27.98 2.66 -30.23
CA SER A 12 -28.09 1.21 -30.02
C SER A 12 -27.08 0.69 -28.98
N GLY A 13 -27.39 -0.45 -28.36
CA GLY A 13 -26.45 -1.08 -27.41
C GLY A 13 -25.11 -1.44 -28.06
N ALA A 14 -25.11 -1.76 -29.34
CA ALA A 14 -23.90 -2.04 -30.10
C ALA A 14 -23.05 -0.78 -30.32
N GLU A 15 -23.67 0.37 -30.58
CA GLU A 15 -22.98 1.65 -30.69
C GLU A 15 -22.37 2.08 -29.33
N ILE A 16 -23.13 1.90 -28.23
CA ILE A 16 -22.61 2.16 -26.89
C ILE A 16 -21.45 1.22 -26.56
N ALA A 17 -21.56 -0.07 -26.87
CA ALA A 17 -20.47 -1.02 -26.65
C ALA A 17 -19.23 -0.69 -27.48
N ASN A 18 -19.39 -0.23 -28.72
CA ASN A 18 -18.30 0.22 -29.59
C ASN A 18 -17.62 1.51 -29.05
N TRP A 19 -18.39 2.43 -28.47
CA TRP A 19 -17.83 3.65 -27.87
C TRP A 19 -17.02 3.37 -26.60
N LEU A 20 -17.41 2.35 -25.86
CA LEU A 20 -16.82 2.04 -24.55
C LEU A 20 -15.77 0.94 -24.63
N ALA A 21 -15.51 0.42 -25.79
CA ALA A 21 -14.47 -0.51 -26.29
C ALA A 21 -13.86 -1.57 -25.34
N ALA A 22 -14.24 -1.66 -24.06
CA ALA A 22 -13.65 -2.59 -23.09
C ALA A 22 -14.51 -2.92 -21.86
N GLY A 23 -15.80 -2.59 -21.82
CA GLY A 23 -16.64 -2.81 -20.65
C GLY A 23 -17.69 -3.92 -20.85
N LYS A 24 -18.07 -4.61 -19.78
CA LYS A 24 -19.24 -5.48 -19.76
C LYS A 24 -20.48 -4.61 -19.81
N VAL A 25 -21.32 -4.80 -20.86
CA VAL A 25 -22.56 -4.05 -21.03
C VAL A 25 -23.74 -4.90 -20.56
N GLU A 26 -24.47 -4.41 -19.57
CA GLU A 26 -25.75 -4.97 -19.13
C GLU A 26 -26.89 -4.13 -19.67
N ASN A 27 -27.86 -4.80 -20.34
CA ASN A 27 -29.03 -4.17 -20.92
C ASN A 27 -30.25 -4.46 -20.05
N THR A 28 -30.92 -3.41 -19.57
CA THR A 28 -32.13 -3.54 -18.75
C THR A 28 -33.27 -2.71 -19.37
N ARG A 29 -34.44 -3.32 -19.56
CA ARG A 29 -35.65 -2.59 -19.95
C ARG A 29 -36.37 -2.13 -18.68
N LEU A 30 -36.55 -0.82 -18.55
CA LEU A 30 -37.36 -0.19 -17.52
C LEU A 30 -38.54 0.52 -18.18
N ALA A 31 -39.62 0.79 -17.40
CA ALA A 31 -40.77 1.57 -17.85
C ALA A 31 -40.28 2.93 -18.40
N GLY A 32 -40.43 3.15 -19.71
CA GLY A 32 -40.02 4.38 -20.37
C GLY A 32 -38.72 4.35 -21.16
N GLY A 33 -38.03 3.22 -21.30
CA GLY A 33 -36.83 3.17 -22.16
C GLY A 33 -35.93 1.97 -21.94
N GLN A 34 -34.87 1.91 -22.73
CA GLN A 34 -33.82 0.92 -22.64
C GLN A 34 -32.58 1.55 -21.95
N TRP A 35 -32.11 0.91 -20.90
CA TRP A 35 -30.98 1.37 -20.14
C TRP A 35 -29.79 0.43 -20.30
N PHE A 36 -28.61 1.02 -20.44
CA PHE A 36 -27.37 0.27 -20.54
C PHE A 36 -26.49 0.62 -19.33
N LYS A 37 -26.17 -0.38 -18.53
CA LYS A 37 -25.15 -0.29 -17.50
C LYS A 37 -23.85 -0.80 -18.12
N VAL A 38 -22.81 0.01 -18.04
CA VAL A 38 -21.48 -0.36 -18.49
C VAL A 38 -20.58 -0.42 -17.28
N GLU A 39 -19.97 -1.56 -17.06
CA GLU A 39 -18.91 -1.73 -16.09
C GLU A 39 -17.57 -1.70 -16.85
N PRO A 40 -16.87 -0.56 -16.89
CA PRO A 40 -15.55 -0.51 -17.50
C PRO A 40 -14.62 -1.43 -16.71
N GLY A 41 -13.85 -2.24 -17.43
CA GLY A 41 -12.71 -2.94 -16.86
C GLY A 41 -11.61 -1.98 -16.43
N PRO A 42 -10.51 -2.48 -15.87
CA PRO A 42 -9.35 -1.63 -15.60
C PRO A 42 -8.89 -0.96 -16.89
N MET A 43 -8.56 0.32 -16.80
CA MET A 43 -8.05 1.09 -17.94
C MET A 43 -6.76 0.44 -18.45
N ALA A 44 -6.64 0.25 -19.74
CA ALA A 44 -5.42 -0.29 -20.34
C ALA A 44 -4.19 0.55 -19.92
N ASP A 45 -3.10 -0.12 -19.59
CA ASP A 45 -1.85 0.52 -19.12
C ASP A 45 -1.93 1.28 -17.79
N SER A 46 -3.01 1.11 -17.02
CA SER A 46 -3.12 1.65 -15.67
C SER A 46 -2.64 0.65 -14.63
N GLY A 47 -2.05 1.17 -13.57
CA GLY A 47 -1.70 0.41 -12.38
C GLY A 47 -2.86 0.28 -11.39
N GLU A 48 -2.71 -0.63 -10.46
CA GLU A 48 -3.61 -0.80 -9.31
C GLU A 48 -2.83 -0.68 -8.00
N TRP A 49 -3.44 -0.12 -6.98
CA TRP A 49 -2.87 -0.02 -5.65
C TRP A 49 -3.64 -0.92 -4.69
N THR A 50 -3.30 -2.21 -4.68
CA THR A 50 -4.11 -3.26 -4.05
C THR A 50 -3.74 -3.57 -2.60
N HIS A 51 -2.57 -3.14 -2.13
CA HIS A 51 -2.01 -3.39 -0.80
C HIS A 51 -1.43 -2.11 -0.21
N GLN A 52 -1.08 -2.16 1.08
CA GLN A 52 -0.53 -1.03 1.83
C GLN A 52 0.63 -0.33 1.09
N TYR A 53 1.53 -1.08 0.51
CA TYR A 53 2.68 -0.58 -0.24
C TYR A 53 2.59 -0.95 -1.74
N GLY A 54 1.44 -0.65 -2.35
CA GLY A 54 1.16 -0.80 -3.77
C GLY A 54 0.66 -2.18 -4.14
N ASN A 55 1.45 -3.20 -3.94
CA ASN A 55 1.17 -4.59 -4.29
C ASN A 55 1.62 -5.55 -3.16
N ALA A 56 1.34 -6.84 -3.34
CA ALA A 56 1.68 -7.87 -2.35
C ALA A 56 3.20 -8.04 -2.11
N GLY A 57 4.02 -7.55 -3.05
CA GLY A 57 5.48 -7.52 -2.92
C GLY A 57 6.03 -6.28 -2.20
N ASN A 58 5.17 -5.36 -1.74
CA ASN A 58 5.53 -4.13 -1.03
C ASN A 58 6.46 -3.19 -1.83
N THR A 59 6.32 -3.11 -3.15
CA THR A 59 7.25 -2.32 -3.99
C THR A 59 7.02 -0.82 -3.93
N THR A 60 5.95 -0.36 -3.32
CA THR A 60 5.50 1.06 -3.24
C THR A 60 5.38 1.68 -4.64
N SER A 61 5.02 0.85 -5.59
CA SER A 61 4.74 1.18 -6.99
C SER A 61 3.58 0.30 -7.48
N SER A 62 2.79 0.83 -8.39
CA SER A 62 1.65 0.15 -9.01
C SER A 62 1.85 -0.09 -10.51
N ASP A 63 3.05 0.13 -11.03
CA ASP A 63 3.35 0.15 -12.47
C ASP A 63 2.53 1.19 -13.26
N GLU A 64 1.89 2.12 -12.57
CA GLU A 64 1.13 3.21 -13.18
C GLU A 64 2.01 4.09 -14.06
N LYS A 65 1.53 4.38 -15.26
CA LYS A 65 2.29 5.19 -16.23
C LYS A 65 1.95 6.67 -16.17
N LEU A 66 0.79 7.06 -15.69
CA LEU A 66 0.27 8.44 -15.73
C LEU A 66 0.50 9.13 -17.10
N GLY A 67 0.28 8.39 -18.20
CA GLY A 67 0.55 8.89 -19.54
C GLY A 67 2.01 9.26 -19.82
N GLY A 68 2.95 8.80 -18.98
CA GLY A 68 4.38 9.15 -19.06
C GLY A 68 4.71 10.49 -18.38
N ALA A 69 3.84 10.99 -17.50
CA ALA A 69 4.06 12.26 -16.82
C ALA A 69 5.26 12.18 -15.86
N THR A 70 6.14 13.16 -15.97
CA THR A 70 7.34 13.33 -15.15
C THR A 70 7.32 14.62 -14.33
N GLN A 71 6.36 15.51 -14.61
CA GLN A 71 6.19 16.82 -14.01
C GLN A 71 4.72 17.10 -13.70
N THR A 72 4.48 17.99 -12.74
CA THR A 72 3.12 18.29 -12.26
C THR A 72 2.26 19.03 -13.29
N ASP A 73 2.84 19.81 -14.18
CA ASP A 73 2.14 20.53 -15.24
C ASP A 73 1.69 19.63 -16.41
N GLU A 74 2.19 18.41 -16.48
CA GLU A 74 1.72 17.37 -17.41
C GLU A 74 0.44 16.68 -16.92
N LEU A 75 0.01 17.00 -15.71
CA LEU A 75 -1.23 16.52 -15.12
C LEU A 75 -2.23 17.66 -14.95
N GLU A 76 -3.52 17.35 -14.97
CA GLU A 76 -4.61 18.29 -14.70
C GLU A 76 -5.63 17.68 -13.74
N VAL A 77 -6.36 18.53 -13.03
CA VAL A 77 -7.40 18.09 -12.09
C VAL A 77 -8.50 17.36 -12.86
N GLN A 78 -8.76 16.12 -12.47
CA GLN A 78 -9.89 15.35 -12.99
C GLN A 78 -11.15 15.60 -12.19
N TRP A 79 -11.05 15.59 -10.87
CA TRP A 79 -12.15 15.91 -9.98
C TRP A 79 -11.65 16.43 -8.63
N VAL A 80 -12.54 17.18 -7.97
CA VAL A 80 -12.40 17.63 -6.58
C VAL A 80 -13.62 17.13 -5.82
N GLY A 81 -13.40 16.43 -4.74
CA GLY A 81 -14.45 15.77 -3.97
C GLY A 81 -14.43 16.13 -2.50
N ARG A 82 -15.38 15.59 -1.78
CA ARG A 82 -15.39 15.71 -0.32
C ARG A 82 -14.16 15.02 0.25
N PRO A 83 -13.71 15.46 1.42
CA PRO A 83 -12.71 14.72 2.18
C PRO A 83 -13.16 13.25 2.36
N GLY A 84 -12.20 12.34 2.58
CA GLY A 84 -12.43 10.90 2.76
C GLY A 84 -13.14 10.54 4.05
N ALA A 85 -12.92 9.32 4.53
CA ALA A 85 -13.55 8.81 5.73
C ALA A 85 -13.00 9.48 7.00
N ASP A 86 -13.86 9.84 7.93
CA ASP A 86 -13.53 10.35 9.27
C ASP A 86 -12.63 11.60 9.30
N PHE A 87 -13.22 12.71 8.96
CA PHE A 87 -12.56 14.00 9.07
C PHE A 87 -12.23 14.39 10.50
N GLY A 88 -11.23 15.24 10.65
CA GLY A 88 -10.86 15.85 11.90
C GLY A 88 -10.02 14.94 12.79
N ILE A 89 -9.69 13.75 12.36
CA ILE A 89 -8.88 12.81 13.11
C ILE A 89 -7.43 12.83 12.62
N ASP A 90 -6.54 12.59 13.54
CA ASP A 90 -5.10 12.64 13.33
C ASP A 90 -4.68 11.80 12.11
N ARG A 91 -4.19 12.47 11.10
CA ARG A 91 -3.66 11.90 9.84
C ARG A 91 -2.28 11.34 9.95
N ASN A 92 -1.75 11.35 11.14
CA ASN A 92 -0.43 10.81 11.32
C ASN A 92 -0.36 9.45 10.65
N PRO A 93 0.82 9.00 10.27
CA PRO A 93 1.13 7.76 9.54
C PRO A 93 0.60 6.50 10.20
N ARG A 94 -0.38 6.67 10.98
CA ARG A 94 -1.12 5.64 11.68
C ARG A 94 -2.20 5.05 10.81
N MET A 95 -2.69 5.85 9.85
CA MET A 95 -3.75 5.39 8.95
C MET A 95 -3.16 4.52 7.83
N PRO A 96 -3.86 3.45 7.45
CA PRO A 96 -3.51 2.67 6.28
C PRO A 96 -3.51 3.51 5.00
N ALA A 97 -2.67 3.14 4.03
CA ALA A 97 -2.73 3.73 2.71
C ALA A 97 -4.09 3.47 2.05
N PRO A 98 -4.62 4.39 1.25
CA PRO A 98 -5.78 4.12 0.42
C PRO A 98 -5.46 3.01 -0.58
N LEU A 99 -6.49 2.29 -1.03
CA LEU A 99 -6.38 1.28 -2.08
C LEU A 99 -7.13 1.73 -3.32
N SER A 100 -6.68 1.30 -4.49
CA SER A 100 -7.38 1.56 -5.74
C SER A 100 -7.33 0.33 -6.64
N SER A 101 -8.50 -0.14 -7.06
CA SER A 101 -8.65 -1.27 -7.98
C SER A 101 -10.00 -1.21 -8.71
N TRP A 102 -10.01 -1.63 -9.96
CA TRP A 102 -11.20 -1.68 -10.80
C TRP A 102 -11.99 -0.37 -10.83
N GLY A 103 -11.30 0.77 -10.96
CA GLY A 103 -11.92 2.09 -11.02
C GLY A 103 -12.56 2.57 -9.71
N ARG A 104 -12.24 1.93 -8.60
CA ARG A 104 -12.69 2.32 -7.25
C ARG A 104 -11.51 2.77 -6.42
N LEU A 105 -11.74 3.79 -5.61
CA LEU A 105 -10.81 4.28 -4.61
C LEU A 105 -11.39 3.99 -3.23
N PHE A 106 -10.67 3.21 -2.43
CA PHE A 106 -11.06 2.85 -1.08
C PHE A 106 -10.23 3.63 -0.07
N HIS A 107 -10.88 4.21 0.90
CA HIS A 107 -10.21 4.97 1.94
C HIS A 107 -10.70 4.53 3.32
N GLN A 108 -9.77 4.31 4.23
CA GLN A 108 -10.02 3.89 5.59
C GLN A 108 -9.89 5.07 6.55
N GLY A 109 -10.89 5.29 7.37
CA GLY A 109 -10.85 6.20 8.51
C GLY A 109 -10.71 5.43 9.82
N MET A 110 -11.07 6.06 10.93
CA MET A 110 -10.89 5.48 12.26
C MET A 110 -11.85 4.30 12.52
N ASN A 111 -13.14 4.49 12.25
CA ASN A 111 -14.19 3.48 12.42
C ASN A 111 -15.07 3.39 11.16
N ARG A 112 -14.56 3.82 10.02
CA ARG A 112 -15.31 3.91 8.78
C ARG A 112 -14.44 3.63 7.58
N MET A 113 -15.02 3.01 6.59
CA MET A 113 -14.48 2.90 5.23
C MET A 113 -15.41 3.60 4.26
N ILE A 114 -14.85 4.15 3.19
CA ILE A 114 -15.59 4.72 2.08
C ILE A 114 -15.00 4.21 0.77
N ALA A 115 -15.86 3.93 -0.19
CA ALA A 115 -15.47 3.73 -1.59
C ALA A 115 -15.95 4.89 -2.44
N LEU A 116 -15.05 5.41 -3.24
CA LEU A 116 -15.31 6.43 -4.24
C LEU A 116 -15.15 5.83 -5.63
N ASP A 117 -15.90 6.34 -6.58
CA ASP A 117 -15.57 6.18 -7.99
C ASP A 117 -14.26 6.92 -8.26
N ALA A 118 -13.23 6.20 -8.72
CA ALA A 118 -11.90 6.78 -8.92
C ALA A 118 -11.89 7.84 -10.02
N TYR A 119 -12.82 7.79 -10.99
CA TYR A 119 -12.83 8.68 -12.16
C TYR A 119 -13.60 9.99 -11.95
N ASN A 120 -14.51 10.04 -10.98
CA ASN A 120 -15.34 11.23 -10.75
C ASN A 120 -15.48 11.64 -9.28
N GLY A 121 -14.92 10.86 -8.34
CA GLY A 121 -14.92 11.16 -6.91
C GLY A 121 -16.26 10.99 -6.20
N SER A 122 -17.29 10.46 -6.85
CA SER A 122 -18.59 10.22 -6.20
C SER A 122 -18.51 9.07 -5.20
N ALA A 123 -19.20 9.21 -4.07
CA ALA A 123 -19.28 8.14 -3.07
C ALA A 123 -20.15 6.99 -3.60
N LEU A 124 -19.57 5.81 -3.67
CA LEU A 124 -20.26 4.57 -4.07
C LEU A 124 -20.96 3.95 -2.84
N TRP A 125 -20.24 3.88 -1.74
CA TRP A 125 -20.75 3.39 -0.46
C TRP A 125 -19.88 3.86 0.70
N SER A 126 -20.44 3.82 1.91
CA SER A 126 -19.73 4.05 3.16
C SER A 126 -20.17 3.00 4.18
N LEU A 127 -19.24 2.48 4.96
CA LEU A 127 -19.48 1.44 5.95
C LEU A 127 -18.84 1.83 7.28
N GLU A 128 -19.62 1.84 8.34
CA GLU A 128 -19.09 1.95 9.70
C GLU A 128 -18.63 0.58 10.20
N ILE A 129 -17.40 0.54 10.69
CA ILE A 129 -16.76 -0.66 11.22
C ILE A 129 -16.19 -0.30 12.59
N PRO A 130 -16.89 -0.61 13.68
CA PRO A 130 -16.33 -0.45 15.02
C PRO A 130 -15.01 -1.21 15.13
N ASP A 131 -14.05 -0.63 15.82
CA ASP A 131 -12.72 -1.23 16.04
C ASP A 131 -11.86 -1.46 14.76
N LEU A 132 -12.19 -0.80 13.66
CA LEU A 132 -11.38 -0.83 12.45
C LEU A 132 -9.97 -0.26 12.67
N ARG A 133 -9.84 0.63 13.63
CA ARG A 133 -8.65 1.42 13.87
C ARG A 133 -7.39 0.59 14.10
N ARG A 134 -6.38 0.84 13.26
CA ARG A 134 -5.00 0.41 13.47
C ARG A 134 -4.07 1.61 13.37
N VAL A 135 -2.96 1.53 14.07
CA VAL A 135 -1.97 2.62 14.17
C VAL A 135 -0.57 2.10 13.97
N ASN A 136 0.37 3.01 13.67
CA ASN A 136 1.78 2.69 13.47
C ASN A 136 2.07 1.75 12.28
N MET A 137 1.40 1.96 11.14
CA MET A 137 1.61 1.16 9.93
C MET A 137 3.08 0.90 9.59
N PRO A 138 4.02 1.86 9.72
CA PRO A 138 5.43 1.59 9.46
C PRO A 138 6.06 0.50 10.33
N ARG A 139 5.48 0.16 11.44
CA ARG A 139 6.00 -0.85 12.39
C ARG A 139 5.12 -2.07 12.53
N ASP A 140 3.92 -2.00 12.00
CA ASP A 140 2.98 -3.10 11.95
C ASP A 140 3.01 -3.73 10.56
N ALA A 141 2.11 -3.46 9.74
CA ALA A 141 2.00 -3.85 8.34
C ALA A 141 0.60 -3.54 7.82
N SER A 142 0.28 -4.08 6.65
CA SER A 142 -1.03 -4.00 6.05
C SER A 142 -2.12 -4.65 6.92
N ASN A 143 -3.19 -3.91 7.14
CA ASN A 143 -4.40 -4.44 7.76
C ASN A 143 -5.53 -4.67 6.75
N TRP A 144 -5.30 -4.40 5.47
CA TRP A 144 -6.29 -4.60 4.41
C TRP A 144 -5.65 -4.72 3.03
N CYS A 145 -6.38 -5.34 2.12
CA CYS A 145 -6.06 -5.42 0.71
C CYS A 145 -7.34 -5.59 -0.12
N THR A 146 -7.21 -5.51 -1.44
CA THR A 146 -8.31 -5.74 -2.39
C THR A 146 -7.84 -6.57 -3.58
N ASP A 147 -8.77 -7.34 -4.17
CA ASP A 147 -8.60 -7.99 -5.47
C ASP A 147 -9.54 -7.39 -6.55
N GLY A 148 -10.11 -6.22 -6.24
CA GLY A 148 -11.08 -5.52 -7.09
C GLY A 148 -12.52 -6.02 -6.92
N LYS A 149 -12.74 -7.27 -6.51
CA LYS A 149 -14.06 -7.85 -6.21
C LYS A 149 -14.42 -7.79 -4.73
N ALA A 150 -13.43 -7.96 -3.89
CA ALA A 150 -13.55 -7.94 -2.44
C ALA A 150 -12.46 -7.08 -1.79
N LEU A 151 -12.79 -6.56 -0.63
CA LEU A 151 -11.83 -6.03 0.34
C LEU A 151 -11.69 -7.05 1.46
N PHE A 152 -10.47 -7.36 1.85
CA PHE A 152 -10.14 -8.17 3.00
C PHE A 152 -9.57 -7.24 4.07
N VAL A 153 -10.20 -7.17 5.23
CA VAL A 153 -9.91 -6.17 6.26
C VAL A 153 -9.82 -6.80 7.62
N ALA A 154 -8.69 -6.63 8.29
CA ALA A 154 -8.53 -7.07 9.67
C ALA A 154 -9.33 -6.19 10.63
N VAL A 155 -10.22 -6.80 11.40
CA VAL A 155 -11.02 -6.17 12.45
C VAL A 155 -10.92 -7.06 13.70
N LYS A 156 -10.06 -6.69 14.63
CA LYS A 156 -9.70 -7.52 15.80
C LYS A 156 -9.26 -8.93 15.41
N ASP A 157 -9.96 -9.94 15.90
CA ASP A 157 -9.70 -11.37 15.69
C ASP A 157 -10.21 -11.92 14.35
N ARG A 158 -10.84 -11.06 13.52
CA ARG A 158 -11.47 -11.46 12.25
C ARG A 158 -10.87 -10.74 11.05
N CYS A 159 -10.93 -11.40 9.91
CA CYS A 159 -10.80 -10.75 8.61
C CYS A 159 -12.19 -10.64 7.97
N TRP A 160 -12.66 -9.42 7.76
CA TRP A 160 -13.91 -9.19 7.05
C TRP A 160 -13.67 -9.22 5.54
N GLU A 161 -14.48 -10.01 4.86
CA GLU A 161 -14.61 -9.97 3.41
C GLU A 161 -15.79 -9.07 3.04
N ILE A 162 -15.50 -7.96 2.36
CA ILE A 162 -16.47 -6.92 2.00
C ILE A 162 -16.55 -6.87 0.48
N ASN A 163 -17.76 -6.88 -0.06
CA ASN A 163 -17.99 -6.67 -1.50
C ASN A 163 -17.50 -5.28 -1.91
N ALA A 164 -16.53 -5.21 -2.79
CA ALA A 164 -15.91 -3.96 -3.21
C ALA A 164 -16.87 -3.03 -3.96
N ALA A 165 -17.93 -3.56 -4.60
CA ALA A 165 -18.87 -2.77 -5.37
C ALA A 165 -19.94 -2.07 -4.53
N ASN A 166 -20.33 -2.64 -3.38
CA ASN A 166 -21.47 -2.13 -2.61
C ASN A 166 -21.27 -2.06 -1.09
N GLY A 167 -20.08 -2.43 -0.58
CA GLY A 167 -19.76 -2.36 0.83
C GLY A 167 -20.40 -3.44 1.71
N HIS A 168 -21.15 -4.38 1.16
CA HIS A 168 -21.79 -5.44 1.97
C HIS A 168 -20.74 -6.43 2.47
N ARG A 169 -20.75 -6.70 3.78
CA ARG A 169 -19.92 -7.75 4.37
C ARG A 169 -20.43 -9.13 3.93
N LYS A 170 -19.63 -9.86 3.19
CA LYS A 170 -19.94 -11.23 2.76
C LYS A 170 -19.61 -12.28 3.81
N ALA A 171 -18.47 -12.11 4.48
CA ALA A 171 -17.98 -13.05 5.49
C ALA A 171 -17.14 -12.34 6.56
N ALA A 172 -16.91 -13.07 7.66
CA ALA A 172 -15.93 -12.71 8.69
C ALA A 172 -15.14 -13.98 9.03
N HIS A 173 -13.96 -14.08 8.44
CA HIS A 173 -13.11 -15.24 8.56
C HIS A 173 -12.40 -15.28 9.92
N SER A 174 -12.30 -16.47 10.51
CA SER A 174 -11.56 -16.72 11.75
C SER A 174 -10.11 -17.09 11.44
N MET A 175 -9.22 -16.84 12.38
CA MET A 175 -7.88 -17.40 12.35
C MET A 175 -7.93 -18.94 12.50
N PRO A 176 -6.96 -19.69 11.94
CA PRO A 176 -6.87 -21.13 12.14
C PRO A 176 -6.43 -21.48 13.57
N ALA A 177 -6.77 -22.69 14.04
CA ALA A 177 -6.17 -23.23 15.25
C ALA A 177 -4.62 -23.26 15.12
N PRO A 178 -3.86 -23.01 16.20
CA PRO A 178 -4.31 -22.89 17.60
C PRO A 178 -4.72 -21.47 18.02
N TYR A 179 -4.77 -20.50 17.11
CA TYR A 179 -5.06 -19.10 17.42
C TYR A 179 -6.55 -18.90 17.72
N SER A 180 -6.85 -18.17 18.79
CA SER A 180 -8.21 -17.90 19.21
C SER A 180 -8.45 -16.43 19.51
N PRO A 181 -9.72 -15.96 19.53
CA PRO A 181 -10.07 -14.58 19.87
C PRO A 181 -9.63 -14.14 21.27
N GLU A 182 -9.43 -15.09 22.19
CA GLU A 182 -8.97 -14.81 23.56
C GLU A 182 -7.48 -14.49 23.60
N THR A 183 -6.70 -15.02 22.68
CA THR A 183 -5.24 -14.98 22.71
C THR A 183 -4.63 -14.16 21.60
N HIS A 184 -5.30 -14.03 20.45
CA HIS A 184 -4.75 -13.38 19.26
C HIS A 184 -5.75 -12.43 18.59
N ASP A 185 -5.19 -11.43 17.91
CA ASP A 185 -5.85 -10.60 16.92
C ASP A 185 -5.30 -10.91 15.53
N TRP A 186 -6.07 -10.55 14.50
CA TRP A 186 -5.61 -10.64 13.12
C TRP A 186 -4.49 -9.62 12.86
N GLY A 187 -3.37 -10.09 12.42
CA GLY A 187 -2.20 -9.26 12.12
C GLY A 187 -2.19 -8.71 10.69
N TYR A 188 -1.36 -9.27 9.85
CA TYR A 188 -1.19 -8.90 8.45
C TYR A 188 -2.37 -9.37 7.58
N VAL A 189 -2.64 -8.63 6.49
CA VAL A 189 -3.60 -9.03 5.44
C VAL A 189 -3.00 -8.78 4.08
N ALA A 190 -3.02 -9.78 3.21
CA ALA A 190 -2.71 -9.66 1.79
C ALA A 190 -3.54 -10.64 0.97
N GLN A 191 -3.49 -10.52 -0.35
CA GLN A 191 -4.14 -11.46 -1.26
C GLN A 191 -3.22 -11.79 -2.45
N GLY A 192 -3.43 -12.94 -3.05
CA GLY A 192 -2.76 -13.37 -4.27
C GLY A 192 -3.39 -14.64 -4.84
N GLY A 193 -3.70 -14.65 -6.13
CA GLY A 193 -4.43 -15.75 -6.74
C GLY A 193 -5.78 -16.01 -6.06
N ASP A 194 -6.08 -17.27 -5.78
CA ASP A 194 -7.32 -17.70 -5.13
C ASP A 194 -7.25 -17.70 -3.60
N LEU A 195 -6.19 -17.15 -3.03
CA LEU A 195 -5.94 -17.11 -1.59
C LEU A 195 -5.90 -15.68 -1.07
N PHE A 196 -6.28 -15.52 0.19
CA PHE A 196 -5.85 -14.40 1.00
C PHE A 196 -5.04 -14.90 2.20
N PHE A 197 -4.13 -14.05 2.67
CA PHE A 197 -3.13 -14.38 3.67
C PHE A 197 -3.35 -13.54 4.91
N GLY A 198 -3.15 -14.17 6.06
CA GLY A 198 -3.23 -13.53 7.34
C GLY A 198 -2.08 -13.92 8.24
N SER A 199 -1.94 -13.20 9.35
CA SER A 199 -1.07 -13.59 10.45
C SER A 199 -1.76 -13.44 11.78
N ALA A 200 -1.33 -14.21 12.78
CA ALA A 200 -1.87 -14.19 14.14
C ALA A 200 -0.92 -13.42 15.06
N VAL A 201 -1.35 -12.26 15.53
CA VAL A 201 -0.59 -11.44 16.47
C VAL A 201 -1.17 -11.58 17.88
N LYS A 202 -0.34 -11.66 18.91
CA LYS A 202 -0.83 -11.69 20.30
C LYS A 202 -1.79 -10.53 20.57
N LYS A 203 -2.86 -10.82 21.26
CA LYS A 203 -3.99 -9.92 21.51
C LYS A 203 -3.54 -8.53 21.94
N ASP A 204 -4.26 -7.50 21.49
CA ASP A 204 -4.03 -6.08 21.77
C ASP A 204 -2.69 -5.50 21.29
N SER A 205 -1.91 -6.27 20.55
CA SER A 205 -0.59 -5.80 20.08
C SER A 205 -0.69 -4.89 18.86
N SER A 206 -1.65 -5.10 17.97
CA SER A 206 -1.90 -4.26 16.80
C SER A 206 -2.86 -3.11 17.08
N TYR A 207 -3.82 -3.31 17.97
CA TYR A 207 -4.83 -2.34 18.33
C TYR A 207 -4.34 -1.50 19.51
N THR A 208 -3.98 -0.26 19.25
CA THR A 208 -3.45 0.66 20.27
C THR A 208 -4.37 1.84 20.47
N ALA A 209 -4.26 2.51 21.63
CA ALA A 209 -4.88 3.81 21.81
C ALA A 209 -4.41 4.76 20.68
N PHE A 210 -5.28 5.66 20.25
CA PHE A 210 -5.08 6.53 19.10
C PHE A 210 -3.75 7.29 19.12
N PHE A 211 -3.37 7.80 20.26
CA PHE A 211 -2.07 8.43 20.51
C PHE A 211 -1.08 7.48 21.20
N GLY A 212 -1.28 6.16 21.00
CA GLY A 212 -0.49 5.12 21.64
C GLY A 212 0.98 5.43 21.67
N GLY A 213 1.48 5.53 22.86
CA GLY A 213 2.74 5.99 23.36
C GLY A 213 4.01 5.59 22.63
N GLY A 214 4.23 6.09 21.47
CA GLY A 214 5.49 5.98 20.79
C GLY A 214 5.60 7.16 19.85
N MET A 215 6.50 8.04 20.11
CA MET A 215 6.90 9.07 19.14
C MET A 215 7.49 8.36 17.94
N TRP A 216 6.66 8.10 16.97
CA TRP A 216 6.97 7.23 15.87
C TRP A 216 7.65 7.95 14.70
N TYR A 217 7.64 9.27 14.69
CA TYR A 217 8.27 10.12 13.67
C TYR A 217 9.32 11.08 14.23
N ASP A 218 9.59 11.04 15.55
CA ASP A 218 10.54 11.93 16.19
C ASP A 218 11.98 11.39 16.09
N LYS A 219 12.97 12.28 16.05
CA LYS A 219 14.39 12.02 16.24
C LYS A 219 14.72 11.14 17.45
N ARG A 220 13.89 11.26 18.47
CA ARG A 220 14.04 10.59 19.76
C ARG A 220 13.33 9.24 19.80
N VAL A 221 13.01 8.64 18.64
CA VAL A 221 12.53 7.27 18.66
C VAL A 221 13.50 6.45 19.49
N PRO A 222 13.05 5.86 20.60
CA PRO A 222 13.91 5.03 21.42
C PRO A 222 14.62 4.01 20.54
N GLN A 223 15.88 3.71 20.83
CA GLN A 223 16.65 2.68 20.10
C GLN A 223 15.95 1.32 20.04
N SER A 224 14.81 1.21 20.67
CA SER A 224 14.01 0.01 20.86
C SER A 224 12.55 0.18 20.40
N ALA A 225 12.28 0.93 19.33
CA ALA A 225 10.91 1.04 18.83
C ALA A 225 10.32 -0.34 18.50
N ALA A 226 9.23 -0.71 19.19
CA ALA A 226 8.61 -2.01 19.02
C ALA A 226 8.12 -2.24 17.59
N LYS A 227 8.30 -3.45 17.09
CA LYS A 227 7.71 -3.97 15.85
C LYS A 227 6.54 -4.86 16.23
N VAL A 228 5.51 -4.86 15.40
CA VAL A 228 4.45 -5.87 15.53
C VAL A 228 4.93 -7.16 14.89
N CYS A 229 4.93 -8.21 15.70
CA CYS A 229 5.33 -9.54 15.27
C CYS A 229 4.18 -10.52 15.52
N SER A 230 4.06 -11.50 14.65
CA SER A 230 3.03 -12.54 14.69
C SER A 230 3.62 -13.89 15.07
N ASP A 231 2.82 -14.71 15.76
CA ASP A 231 3.20 -16.06 16.15
C ASP A 231 3.02 -17.07 14.98
N GLY A 232 2.34 -16.64 13.92
CA GLY A 232 2.21 -17.45 12.71
C GLY A 232 1.61 -16.71 11.53
N VAL A 233 1.76 -17.31 10.35
CA VAL A 233 1.23 -16.86 9.07
C VAL A 233 0.39 -17.98 8.48
N PHE A 234 -0.71 -17.66 7.80
CA PHE A 234 -1.61 -18.65 7.22
C PHE A 234 -2.27 -18.14 5.93
N ALA A 235 -2.81 -19.07 5.17
CA ALA A 235 -3.61 -18.75 3.97
C ALA A 235 -5.00 -19.37 4.04
N ILE A 236 -5.97 -18.67 3.47
CA ILE A 236 -7.37 -19.07 3.41
C ILE A 236 -7.85 -18.94 1.97
N GLY A 237 -8.62 -19.93 1.50
CA GLY A 237 -9.26 -19.91 0.19
C GLY A 237 -10.32 -18.83 0.08
N LYS A 238 -10.29 -18.00 -0.96
CA LYS A 238 -11.28 -16.95 -1.21
C LYS A 238 -12.66 -17.49 -1.53
N THR A 239 -12.73 -18.66 -2.15
CA THR A 239 -13.99 -19.25 -2.62
C THR A 239 -14.75 -19.98 -1.51
N ASP A 240 -14.03 -20.73 -0.66
CA ASP A 240 -14.63 -21.63 0.31
C ASP A 240 -14.39 -21.22 1.78
N GLY A 241 -13.56 -20.19 2.00
CA GLY A 241 -13.21 -19.70 3.33
C GLY A 241 -12.42 -20.69 4.18
N LYS A 242 -11.91 -21.78 3.59
CA LYS A 242 -11.15 -22.81 4.32
C LYS A 242 -9.69 -22.46 4.44
N VAL A 243 -9.12 -22.83 5.58
CA VAL A 243 -7.67 -22.73 5.80
C VAL A 243 -6.95 -23.68 4.85
N ALA A 244 -6.11 -23.12 3.98
CA ALA A 244 -5.25 -23.88 3.09
C ALA A 244 -4.03 -24.44 3.84
N TRP A 245 -3.40 -23.58 4.66
CA TRP A 245 -2.26 -23.94 5.48
C TRP A 245 -2.02 -22.92 6.60
N SER A 246 -1.20 -23.32 7.58
CA SER A 246 -0.71 -22.46 8.66
C SER A 246 0.76 -22.77 8.92
N HIS A 247 1.58 -21.74 9.17
CA HIS A 247 2.98 -21.81 9.55
C HIS A 247 3.18 -21.16 10.92
N SER A 248 3.99 -21.79 11.76
CA SER A 248 4.42 -21.28 13.06
C SER A 248 5.86 -21.74 13.31
N GLY A 249 6.59 -21.07 14.16
CA GLY A 249 7.96 -21.49 14.52
C GLY A 249 8.87 -20.34 14.96
N GLY A 250 8.49 -19.11 14.66
CA GLY A 250 9.20 -17.91 15.05
C GLY A 250 8.28 -16.73 15.28
N ALA A 251 8.82 -15.65 15.79
CA ALA A 251 8.15 -14.35 15.82
C ALA A 251 8.32 -13.67 14.46
N VAL A 252 7.29 -13.75 13.62
CA VAL A 252 7.29 -13.19 12.26
C VAL A 252 7.17 -11.67 12.31
N LEU A 253 8.14 -10.96 11.76
CA LEU A 253 8.09 -9.49 11.67
C LEU A 253 7.08 -9.09 10.59
N ASN A 254 5.91 -8.60 10.98
CA ASN A 254 4.82 -8.26 10.05
C ASN A 254 5.26 -7.37 8.87
N PRO A 255 6.09 -6.31 9.06
CA PRO A 255 6.51 -5.45 7.96
C PRO A 255 7.42 -6.13 6.93
N THR A 256 7.76 -7.40 7.12
CA THR A 256 8.56 -8.18 6.16
C THR A 256 7.74 -9.15 5.34
N ILE A 257 6.47 -9.39 5.68
CA ILE A 257 5.63 -10.32 4.91
C ILE A 257 5.42 -9.76 3.51
N SER A 258 5.83 -10.52 2.51
CA SER A 258 5.75 -10.15 1.10
C SER A 258 5.36 -11.36 0.26
N ILE A 259 4.62 -11.15 -0.82
CA ILE A 259 4.15 -12.23 -1.69
C ILE A 259 4.55 -11.91 -3.12
N ARG A 260 5.17 -12.88 -3.78
CA ARG A 260 5.55 -12.79 -5.19
C ARG A 260 5.74 -14.19 -5.80
N ASP A 261 5.38 -14.35 -7.06
CA ASP A 261 5.62 -15.57 -7.85
C ASP A 261 5.19 -16.85 -7.11
N ASN A 262 3.97 -16.82 -6.56
CA ASN A 262 3.37 -17.93 -5.78
C ASN A 262 4.20 -18.33 -4.55
N LYS A 263 4.92 -17.39 -3.95
CA LYS A 263 5.68 -17.59 -2.72
C LYS A 263 5.36 -16.53 -1.70
N VAL A 264 5.33 -16.92 -0.44
CA VAL A 264 5.24 -16.03 0.72
C VAL A 264 6.62 -15.96 1.36
N PHE A 265 7.11 -14.76 1.56
CA PHE A 265 8.40 -14.48 2.17
C PHE A 265 8.21 -13.65 3.44
N PHE A 266 9.00 -13.94 4.45
CA PHE A 266 9.05 -13.15 5.68
C PHE A 266 10.35 -13.37 6.44
N VAL A 267 10.64 -12.48 7.38
CA VAL A 267 11.69 -12.67 8.39
C VAL A 267 11.04 -13.03 9.71
N GLU A 268 11.56 -14.05 10.38
CA GLU A 268 11.17 -14.42 11.75
C GLU A 268 12.38 -14.52 12.68
N SER A 269 12.19 -14.12 13.92
CA SER A 269 13.16 -14.36 14.99
C SER A 269 12.79 -15.63 15.74
N ARG A 270 13.75 -16.53 15.90
CA ARG A 270 13.61 -17.77 16.68
C ARG A 270 14.32 -17.69 18.04
N ASN A 271 14.68 -16.49 18.44
CA ASN A 271 15.33 -16.28 19.72
C ASN A 271 14.39 -16.64 20.88
N PRO A 272 14.80 -17.54 21.81
CA PRO A 272 13.92 -18.03 22.87
C PRO A 272 13.37 -16.94 23.80
N GLU A 273 14.13 -15.87 24.04
CA GLU A 273 13.68 -14.76 24.88
C GLU A 273 12.62 -13.90 24.20
N ILE A 274 12.61 -13.87 22.87
CA ILE A 274 11.60 -13.19 22.08
C ILE A 274 10.31 -14.03 22.05
N LEU A 275 10.42 -15.33 21.88
CA LEU A 275 9.24 -16.21 21.80
C LEU A 275 8.46 -16.29 23.12
N LYS A 276 9.13 -16.09 24.28
CA LYS A 276 8.49 -16.07 25.60
C LYS A 276 7.71 -14.78 25.91
N GLN A 277 7.85 -13.72 25.09
CA GLN A 277 7.20 -12.44 25.38
C GLN A 277 5.67 -12.58 25.33
N ALA A 278 4.99 -11.97 26.29
CA ALA A 278 3.53 -12.02 26.39
C ALA A 278 2.81 -11.10 25.37
N THR A 279 3.55 -10.30 24.63
CA THR A 279 3.02 -9.33 23.66
C THR A 279 3.63 -9.58 22.28
N GLY A 280 2.89 -9.21 21.22
CA GLY A 280 3.40 -9.17 19.86
C GLY A 280 4.13 -7.86 19.51
N ARG A 281 4.26 -6.92 20.47
CA ARG A 281 5.08 -5.70 20.31
C ARG A 281 6.49 -5.95 20.81
N LEU A 282 7.35 -6.37 19.91
CA LEU A 282 8.68 -6.84 20.24
C LEU A 282 9.74 -5.79 19.93
N HIS A 283 10.74 -5.70 20.80
CA HIS A 283 11.86 -4.78 20.68
C HIS A 283 13.09 -5.31 21.40
N GLY A 284 14.20 -4.58 21.29
CA GLY A 284 15.45 -4.90 21.96
C GLY A 284 16.39 -5.78 21.13
N PRO A 285 17.63 -5.98 21.60
CA PRO A 285 18.69 -6.60 20.79
C PRO A 285 18.43 -8.08 20.46
N ASN A 286 17.67 -8.77 21.29
CA ASN A 286 17.38 -10.19 21.05
C ASN A 286 16.43 -10.42 19.86
N LEU A 287 15.64 -9.40 19.46
CA LEU A 287 14.79 -9.50 18.25
C LEU A 287 15.62 -9.67 16.97
N TRP A 288 16.84 -9.16 16.97
CA TRP A 288 17.75 -9.15 15.81
C TRP A 288 18.72 -10.32 15.81
N LYS A 289 18.61 -11.22 16.80
CA LYS A 289 19.36 -12.48 16.88
C LYS A 289 18.49 -13.63 16.39
N ASP A 290 19.14 -14.70 15.92
CA ASP A 290 18.49 -15.91 15.48
C ASP A 290 17.37 -15.64 14.44
N GLN A 291 17.67 -14.71 13.51
CA GLN A 291 16.75 -14.36 12.43
C GLN A 291 16.90 -15.31 11.25
N PHE A 292 15.76 -15.66 10.68
CA PHE A 292 15.66 -16.48 9.48
C PHE A 292 14.81 -15.77 8.44
N LEU A 293 15.30 -15.74 7.22
CA LEU A 293 14.54 -15.41 6.03
C LEU A 293 13.91 -16.70 5.52
N VAL A 294 12.59 -16.71 5.40
CA VAL A 294 11.80 -17.91 5.09
C VAL A 294 11.03 -17.69 3.80
N ALA A 295 10.97 -18.73 2.97
CA ALA A 295 10.09 -18.81 1.80
C ALA A 295 9.18 -20.02 1.89
N LEU A 296 7.87 -19.78 1.76
CA LEU A 296 6.86 -20.81 1.65
C LEU A 296 6.23 -20.80 0.27
N ASP A 297 5.80 -21.96 -0.21
CA ASP A 297 4.88 -22.06 -1.33
C ASP A 297 3.52 -21.45 -0.93
N ALA A 298 3.00 -20.53 -1.71
CA ALA A 298 1.81 -19.77 -1.34
C ALA A 298 0.53 -20.63 -1.27
N TYR A 299 0.45 -21.71 -2.02
CA TYR A 299 -0.74 -22.56 -2.07
C TYR A 299 -0.73 -23.68 -1.01
N THR A 300 0.45 -24.22 -0.73
CA THR A 300 0.59 -25.40 0.14
C THR A 300 1.17 -25.11 1.51
N GLY A 301 1.76 -23.92 1.71
CA GLY A 301 2.51 -23.56 2.92
C GLY A 301 3.80 -24.36 3.11
N LYS A 302 4.18 -25.21 2.15
CA LYS A 302 5.41 -25.99 2.22
C LYS A 302 6.61 -25.05 2.20
N LYS A 303 7.52 -25.25 3.17
CA LYS A 303 8.78 -24.52 3.19
C LYS A 303 9.62 -24.89 1.97
N LEU A 304 9.93 -23.89 1.15
CA LEU A 304 10.77 -24.02 -0.02
C LEU A 304 12.25 -23.91 0.35
N TRP A 305 12.56 -22.96 1.20
CA TRP A 305 13.88 -22.75 1.77
C TRP A 305 13.79 -21.83 3.01
N GLU A 306 14.84 -21.85 3.80
CA GLU A 306 15.10 -20.88 4.87
C GLU A 306 16.60 -20.62 4.94
N GLU A 307 16.98 -19.39 5.24
CA GLU A 307 18.36 -18.95 5.41
C GLU A 307 18.51 -18.15 6.69
N PRO A 308 19.49 -18.46 7.53
CA PRO A 308 19.83 -17.57 8.63
C PRO A 308 20.37 -16.25 8.06
N ILE A 309 19.92 -15.14 8.61
CA ILE A 309 20.36 -13.81 8.18
C ILE A 309 20.99 -13.05 9.33
N ASP A 310 22.01 -12.26 9.01
CA ASP A 310 22.66 -11.32 9.91
C ASP A 310 22.47 -9.92 9.35
N THR A 311 21.59 -9.14 9.99
CA THR A 311 21.28 -7.76 9.60
C THR A 311 21.62 -6.80 10.72
N ALA A 312 21.85 -5.54 10.38
CA ALA A 312 21.85 -4.47 11.38
C ALA A 312 20.48 -4.40 12.07
N ASP A 313 20.45 -4.02 13.32
CA ASP A 313 19.23 -3.88 14.11
C ASP A 313 18.25 -2.95 13.43
N GLY A 314 17.01 -3.37 13.24
CA GLY A 314 15.92 -2.54 12.71
C GLY A 314 15.30 -1.66 13.81
N THR A 315 16.11 -0.94 14.59
CA THR A 315 15.62 -0.25 15.78
C THR A 315 14.51 0.75 15.48
N VAL A 316 14.52 1.39 14.31
CA VAL A 316 13.46 2.31 13.88
C VAL A 316 12.41 1.58 13.06
N VAL A 317 12.78 1.07 11.90
CA VAL A 317 11.92 0.26 11.02
C VAL A 317 12.71 -0.88 10.41
N PHE A 318 11.98 -1.90 10.00
CA PHE A 318 12.53 -3.07 9.32
C PHE A 318 11.52 -3.52 8.26
N TYR A 319 11.86 -3.37 7.00
CA TYR A 319 10.98 -3.66 5.86
C TYR A 319 11.55 -4.72 4.95
N MET A 320 10.68 -5.41 4.22
CA MET A 320 11.09 -6.26 3.11
C MET A 320 10.20 -6.05 1.89
N LEU A 321 10.83 -5.96 0.72
CA LEU A 321 10.21 -5.89 -0.58
C LEU A 321 10.56 -7.13 -1.39
N ALA A 322 9.58 -7.74 -2.04
CA ALA A 322 9.80 -8.79 -3.04
C ALA A 322 9.75 -8.18 -4.43
N THR A 323 10.90 -8.07 -5.07
CA THR A 323 11.07 -7.49 -6.41
C THR A 323 11.45 -8.57 -7.44
N GLU A 324 11.45 -8.24 -8.73
CA GLU A 324 11.91 -9.15 -9.78
C GLU A 324 13.42 -9.49 -9.67
N HIS A 325 14.18 -8.70 -8.91
CA HIS A 325 15.62 -8.88 -8.74
C HIS A 325 16.02 -9.46 -7.37
N GLY A 326 15.07 -9.73 -6.49
CA GLY A 326 15.32 -10.34 -5.18
C GLY A 326 14.46 -9.77 -4.07
N LEU A 327 14.74 -10.26 -2.86
CA LEU A 327 14.15 -9.77 -1.62
C LEU A 327 15.03 -8.67 -1.04
N VAL A 328 14.53 -7.45 -1.04
CA VAL A 328 15.26 -6.32 -0.46
C VAL A 328 14.83 -6.12 0.98
N ILE A 329 15.73 -6.32 1.91
CA ILE A 329 15.53 -6.01 3.33
C ILE A 329 16.14 -4.63 3.60
N GLN A 330 15.38 -3.77 4.27
CA GLN A 330 15.85 -2.50 4.82
C GLN A 330 15.80 -2.54 6.33
N SER A 331 16.93 -2.33 6.97
CA SER A 331 17.04 -2.04 8.39
C SER A 331 17.41 -0.56 8.59
N SER A 332 16.73 0.11 9.52
CA SER A 332 16.97 1.52 9.83
C SER A 332 17.43 1.69 11.27
N THR A 333 18.70 2.06 11.44
CA THR A 333 19.36 2.24 12.75
C THR A 333 20.58 3.15 12.64
N GLY A 334 20.95 3.80 13.74
CA GLY A 334 22.25 4.48 13.89
C GLY A 334 22.52 5.58 12.85
N GLY A 335 21.51 6.29 12.36
CA GLY A 335 21.65 7.31 11.32
C GLY A 335 21.78 6.76 9.90
N LYS A 336 21.57 5.46 9.71
CA LYS A 336 21.78 4.76 8.43
C LYS A 336 20.63 3.84 8.07
N TYR A 337 20.43 3.65 6.78
CA TYR A 337 19.72 2.53 6.19
C TYR A 337 20.72 1.48 5.77
N HIS A 338 20.53 0.26 6.23
CA HIS A 338 21.26 -0.92 5.79
C HIS A 338 20.36 -1.69 4.84
N LEU A 339 20.81 -1.90 3.62
CA LEU A 339 20.07 -2.55 2.56
C LEU A 339 20.74 -3.88 2.22
N TYR A 340 19.94 -4.92 2.13
CA TYR A 340 20.37 -6.27 1.78
C TYR A 340 19.48 -6.79 0.66
N ASN A 341 20.05 -7.46 -0.32
CA ASN A 341 19.25 -8.15 -1.33
C ASN A 341 19.56 -9.65 -1.27
N HIS A 342 18.52 -10.44 -1.21
CA HIS A 342 18.59 -11.90 -1.17
C HIS A 342 17.95 -12.50 -2.44
N ASP A 343 18.46 -13.63 -2.86
CA ASP A 343 17.95 -14.35 -4.03
C ASP A 343 16.57 -14.96 -3.74
N LEU A 344 15.61 -14.79 -4.67
CA LEU A 344 14.22 -15.29 -4.50
C LEU A 344 14.11 -16.81 -4.46
N LYS A 345 15.09 -17.54 -5.02
CA LYS A 345 15.03 -19.00 -5.13
C LYS A 345 15.76 -19.71 -4.00
N THR A 346 16.78 -19.06 -3.44
CA THR A 346 17.70 -19.69 -2.49
C THR A 346 17.79 -18.99 -1.14
N GLY A 347 17.32 -17.74 -1.03
CA GLY A 347 17.48 -16.90 0.16
C GLY A 347 18.88 -16.33 0.37
N LYS A 348 19.87 -16.74 -0.41
CA LYS A 348 21.27 -16.31 -0.24
C LYS A 348 21.46 -14.84 -0.55
N GLN A 349 22.23 -14.15 0.28
CA GLN A 349 22.53 -12.74 0.08
C GLN A 349 23.32 -12.51 -1.21
N LYS A 350 22.82 -11.60 -2.05
CA LYS A 350 23.44 -11.19 -3.34
C LYS A 350 24.34 -9.97 -3.15
N TRP A 351 23.84 -8.98 -2.42
CA TRP A 351 24.57 -7.75 -2.13
C TRP A 351 24.07 -7.11 -0.83
N LYS A 352 24.92 -6.24 -0.27
CA LYS A 352 24.56 -5.33 0.82
C LYS A 352 25.12 -3.95 0.55
N THR A 353 24.43 -2.91 0.97
CA THR A 353 24.89 -1.52 0.88
C THR A 353 24.31 -0.70 2.03
N VAL A 354 24.88 0.48 2.23
CA VAL A 354 24.48 1.40 3.29
C VAL A 354 24.20 2.77 2.70
N ASN A 355 23.14 3.40 3.16
CA ASN A 355 22.77 4.77 2.82
C ASN A 355 22.57 5.58 4.10
N ASN A 356 23.04 6.83 4.13
CA ASN A 356 22.80 7.70 5.28
C ASN A 356 21.33 8.17 5.30
N TRP A 357 20.80 8.39 6.49
CA TRP A 357 19.51 9.05 6.61
C TRP A 357 19.56 10.45 6.00
N PRO A 358 18.44 10.93 5.45
CA PRO A 358 18.36 12.30 4.99
C PRO A 358 18.48 13.28 6.16
N SER A 359 18.87 14.51 5.87
CA SER A 359 19.02 15.57 6.88
C SER A 359 17.69 15.98 7.53
N ASP A 360 16.56 15.73 6.87
CA ASP A 360 15.23 15.93 7.45
C ASP A 360 14.91 14.79 8.41
N ASN A 361 14.72 15.15 9.67
CA ASN A 361 14.48 14.18 10.74
C ASN A 361 12.99 13.90 10.99
N HIS A 362 12.10 14.60 10.32
CA HIS A 362 10.68 14.41 10.48
C HIS A 362 10.22 13.20 9.67
N SER A 363 10.32 12.01 10.24
CA SER A 363 10.10 10.68 9.64
C SER A 363 11.11 10.26 8.55
N GLY A 364 12.18 11.02 8.33
CA GLY A 364 13.18 10.68 7.32
C GLY A 364 13.81 9.30 7.54
N HIS A 365 14.05 8.95 8.79
CA HIS A 365 14.60 7.66 9.21
C HIS A 365 13.64 6.47 9.08
N MET A 366 12.36 6.71 8.76
CA MET A 366 11.31 5.69 8.64
C MET A 366 10.90 5.41 7.18
N GLN A 367 11.59 5.97 6.20
CA GLN A 367 11.21 5.82 4.78
C GLN A 367 11.03 4.37 4.39
N HIS A 368 9.92 4.08 3.69
CA HIS A 368 9.75 2.85 2.97
C HIS A 368 10.38 2.99 1.58
N PRO A 369 11.18 2.02 1.11
CA PRO A 369 11.80 2.11 -0.20
C PRO A 369 10.76 1.94 -1.33
N VAL A 370 11.08 2.49 -2.50
CA VAL A 370 10.31 2.30 -3.73
C VAL A 370 11.13 1.48 -4.71
N ALA A 371 10.56 0.39 -5.20
CA ALA A 371 11.19 -0.43 -6.23
C ALA A 371 10.40 -0.33 -7.55
N VAL A 372 11.02 0.23 -8.57
CA VAL A 372 10.45 0.37 -9.91
C VAL A 372 11.55 0.47 -10.97
N ASN A 373 11.33 -0.08 -12.15
CA ASN A 373 12.27 -0.05 -13.29
C ASN A 373 13.69 -0.53 -12.94
N GLY A 374 13.81 -1.60 -12.15
CA GLY A 374 15.10 -2.15 -11.74
C GLY A 374 15.92 -1.26 -10.79
N ARG A 375 15.32 -0.22 -10.25
CA ARG A 375 15.94 0.71 -9.29
C ARG A 375 15.24 0.65 -7.94
N LEU A 376 16.00 0.83 -6.87
CA LEU A 376 15.54 1.00 -5.49
C LEU A 376 15.76 2.45 -5.09
N PHE A 377 14.69 3.18 -4.83
CA PHE A 377 14.74 4.57 -4.38
C PHE A 377 14.54 4.63 -2.87
N LEU A 378 15.50 5.25 -2.20
CA LEU A 378 15.46 5.51 -0.76
C LEU A 378 16.27 6.78 -0.48
N GLU A 379 15.59 7.86 -0.09
CA GLU A 379 16.24 9.16 0.11
C GLU A 379 17.52 9.05 0.98
N PRO A 380 18.61 9.69 0.60
CA PRO A 380 18.71 10.64 -0.53
C PRO A 380 18.99 10.02 -1.90
N SER A 381 19.18 8.73 -2.04
CA SER A 381 19.80 8.10 -3.22
C SER A 381 18.89 7.09 -3.93
N ALA A 382 19.35 6.62 -5.08
CA ALA A 382 18.80 5.44 -5.72
C ALA A 382 19.90 4.42 -6.05
N PHE A 383 19.51 3.14 -6.06
CA PHE A 383 20.40 2.01 -6.25
C PHE A 383 19.87 1.12 -7.36
N ASP A 384 20.78 0.50 -8.11
CA ASP A 384 20.45 -0.57 -9.02
C ASP A 384 20.04 -1.82 -8.23
N LEU A 385 18.85 -2.35 -8.47
CA LEU A 385 18.29 -3.49 -7.72
C LEU A 385 19.10 -4.78 -7.91
N LYS A 386 19.72 -4.96 -9.07
CA LYS A 386 20.48 -6.17 -9.39
C LYS A 386 21.83 -6.22 -8.69
N THR A 387 22.48 -5.06 -8.57
CA THR A 387 23.89 -4.97 -8.12
C THR A 387 24.07 -4.27 -6.77
N GLY A 388 23.08 -3.54 -6.28
CA GLY A 388 23.19 -2.70 -5.08
C GLY A 388 24.04 -1.44 -5.26
N LYS A 389 24.55 -1.18 -6.46
CA LYS A 389 25.36 0.01 -6.74
C LYS A 389 24.48 1.25 -6.75
N LYS A 390 24.98 2.32 -6.16
CA LYS A 390 24.32 3.63 -6.21
C LYS A 390 24.35 4.15 -7.64
N VAL A 391 23.19 4.51 -8.18
CA VAL A 391 23.00 5.02 -9.55
C VAL A 391 22.51 6.46 -9.60
N VAL A 392 21.99 6.96 -8.48
CA VAL A 392 21.60 8.37 -8.30
C VAL A 392 22.03 8.80 -6.91
N ASP A 393 22.82 9.86 -6.82
CA ASP A 393 23.29 10.40 -5.53
C ASP A 393 22.19 11.15 -4.79
N GLN A 394 21.36 11.90 -5.53
CA GLN A 394 20.33 12.75 -4.95
C GLN A 394 19.03 12.65 -5.75
N ILE A 395 18.01 12.03 -5.14
CA ILE A 395 16.63 12.07 -5.64
C ILE A 395 15.92 13.32 -5.09
N GLY A 396 14.71 13.61 -5.58
CA GLY A 396 13.93 14.75 -5.10
C GLY A 396 13.73 14.70 -3.58
N LYS A 397 14.06 15.80 -2.89
CA LYS A 397 14.05 15.89 -1.43
C LYS A 397 12.62 15.95 -0.87
N ARG A 398 12.32 15.04 0.04
CA ARG A 398 11.06 14.99 0.79
C ARG A 398 11.05 16.00 1.95
N SER A 399 9.86 16.38 2.40
CA SER A 399 9.66 17.20 3.61
C SER A 399 8.50 16.65 4.45
N GLY A 400 8.70 16.48 5.75
CA GLY A 400 7.70 16.06 6.73
C GLY A 400 7.35 14.56 6.72
N CYS A 401 6.17 14.21 7.26
CA CYS A 401 5.75 12.82 7.53
C CYS A 401 5.15 12.14 6.29
N HIS A 402 5.94 11.91 5.27
CA HIS A 402 5.49 11.26 4.04
C HIS A 402 6.57 10.30 3.53
N THR A 403 6.21 9.25 2.83
CA THR A 403 7.13 8.42 2.07
C THR A 403 6.91 8.62 0.57
N TYR A 404 7.78 8.08 -0.26
CA TYR A 404 7.65 8.16 -1.72
C TYR A 404 6.66 7.12 -2.22
N VAL A 405 6.03 7.42 -3.36
CA VAL A 405 5.37 6.44 -4.22
C VAL A 405 5.97 6.53 -5.60
N GLY A 406 6.08 5.40 -6.27
CA GLY A 406 6.65 5.29 -7.61
C GLY A 406 5.58 5.14 -8.67
N THR A 407 5.72 5.91 -9.76
CA THR A 407 5.18 5.57 -11.07
C THR A 407 6.31 5.02 -11.94
N ARG A 408 5.98 4.59 -13.14
CA ARG A 408 7.00 4.16 -14.09
C ARG A 408 8.07 5.23 -14.37
N ASP A 409 7.68 6.51 -14.40
CA ASP A 409 8.54 7.60 -14.88
C ASP A 409 8.89 8.65 -13.82
N ALA A 410 8.24 8.61 -12.66
CA ALA A 410 8.43 9.59 -11.60
C ALA A 410 8.31 9.03 -10.19
N LEU A 411 8.88 9.75 -9.22
CA LEU A 411 8.57 9.62 -7.80
C LEU A 411 7.63 10.76 -7.39
N ILE A 412 6.61 10.43 -6.59
CA ILE A 412 5.66 11.38 -6.06
C ILE A 412 5.75 11.37 -4.55
N TYR A 413 5.77 12.54 -3.94
CA TYR A 413 6.04 12.69 -2.52
C TYR A 413 5.62 14.06 -2.01
N ARG A 414 5.71 14.29 -0.72
CA ARG A 414 5.58 15.62 -0.13
C ARG A 414 6.93 16.33 -0.14
N GLY A 415 7.09 17.33 -1.01
CA GLY A 415 8.31 18.09 -1.24
C GLY A 415 8.46 19.30 -0.32
N ALA A 416 9.37 20.20 -0.69
CA ALA A 416 9.58 21.47 -0.03
C ALA A 416 8.26 22.26 0.07
N GLY A 417 8.06 23.03 1.13
CA GLY A 417 6.79 23.70 1.38
C GLY A 417 5.63 22.77 1.73
N ARG A 418 5.88 21.46 1.86
CA ARG A 418 4.89 20.41 2.16
C ARG A 418 3.86 20.16 1.07
N GLN A 419 4.19 20.52 -0.15
CA GLN A 419 3.36 20.39 -1.35
C GLN A 419 3.49 18.98 -1.95
N ILE A 420 2.51 18.56 -2.75
CA ILE A 420 2.66 17.39 -3.61
C ILE A 420 3.70 17.73 -4.67
N ALA A 421 4.78 16.97 -4.69
CA ALA A 421 5.88 17.12 -5.63
C ALA A 421 6.06 15.86 -6.48
N MET A 422 6.55 16.06 -7.69
CA MET A 422 6.99 15.01 -8.60
C MET A 422 8.47 15.21 -8.91
N TRP A 423 9.21 14.11 -8.97
CA TRP A 423 10.58 14.05 -9.43
C TRP A 423 10.68 13.07 -10.58
N GLY A 424 10.99 13.57 -11.78
CA GLY A 424 11.12 12.74 -12.97
C GLY A 424 12.39 11.88 -12.91
N GLN A 425 12.26 10.57 -13.09
CA GLN A 425 13.37 9.64 -12.95
C GLN A 425 14.49 9.86 -13.94
N GLU A 426 14.19 10.25 -15.17
CA GLU A 426 15.20 10.55 -16.20
C GLU A 426 15.55 12.04 -16.26
N THR A 427 14.55 12.92 -16.14
CA THR A 427 14.76 14.37 -16.23
C THR A 427 15.48 14.95 -15.02
N LYS A 428 15.44 14.27 -13.86
CA LYS A 428 15.95 14.71 -12.55
C LYS A 428 15.34 16.03 -12.07
N LYS A 429 14.29 16.52 -12.72
CA LYS A 429 13.60 17.75 -12.36
C LYS A 429 12.59 17.49 -11.24
N VAL A 430 12.45 18.47 -10.34
CA VAL A 430 11.41 18.53 -9.31
C VAL A 430 10.41 19.58 -9.70
N THR A 431 9.14 19.24 -9.72
CA THR A 431 8.00 20.16 -9.83
C THR A 431 7.02 19.92 -8.70
N ALA A 432 6.20 20.90 -8.34
CA ALA A 432 5.24 20.77 -7.27
C ALA A 432 4.00 21.64 -7.53
N TRP A 433 2.83 21.22 -7.02
CA TRP A 433 1.65 22.07 -6.98
C TRP A 433 1.68 22.97 -5.75
N ASP A 434 1.53 24.27 -5.98
CA ASP A 434 1.43 25.22 -4.87
C ASP A 434 0.18 24.94 -4.02
N ARG A 435 0.35 25.03 -2.70
CA ARG A 435 -0.72 24.88 -1.69
C ARG A 435 -1.50 23.57 -1.70
N LEU A 436 -1.14 22.58 -2.51
CA LEU A 436 -1.71 21.25 -2.45
C LEU A 436 -0.83 20.34 -1.59
N ARG A 437 -1.32 20.01 -0.42
CA ARG A 437 -0.61 19.16 0.51
C ARG A 437 -1.25 17.78 0.59
N PRO A 438 -0.47 16.68 0.39
CA PRO A 438 -0.98 15.35 0.66
C PRO A 438 -1.07 15.11 2.17
N SER A 439 -1.90 14.19 2.58
CA SER A 439 -1.96 13.69 3.95
C SER A 439 -0.63 13.05 4.39
N CYS A 440 -0.57 12.52 5.60
CA CYS A 440 0.66 11.93 6.12
C CYS A 440 0.89 10.52 5.58
N TRP A 441 2.12 10.09 5.57
CA TRP A 441 2.66 8.81 5.16
C TRP A 441 2.33 8.45 3.71
N LEU A 442 1.48 7.44 3.46
CA LEU A 442 1.00 7.04 2.14
C LEU A 442 -0.44 7.51 1.96
N SER A 443 -0.62 8.61 1.27
CA SER A 443 -1.93 9.21 1.01
C SER A 443 -2.09 9.64 -0.45
N VAL A 444 -1.05 9.44 -1.25
CA VAL A 444 -1.07 9.67 -2.69
C VAL A 444 -0.81 8.33 -3.34
N VAL A 445 -1.74 7.88 -4.18
CA VAL A 445 -1.62 6.60 -4.86
C VAL A 445 -1.79 6.77 -6.37
N PRO A 446 -0.77 6.46 -7.16
CA PRO A 446 -0.89 6.41 -8.61
C PRO A 446 -1.58 5.11 -9.01
N ALA A 447 -2.78 5.21 -9.56
CA ALA A 447 -3.59 4.07 -9.99
C ALA A 447 -4.74 4.50 -10.90
N ALA A 448 -5.32 3.56 -11.62
CA ALA A 448 -6.47 3.77 -12.51
C ALA A 448 -6.23 4.82 -13.60
N GLY A 449 -5.00 4.99 -14.06
CA GLY A 449 -4.60 6.01 -15.02
C GLY A 449 -4.53 7.43 -14.42
N MET A 450 -4.54 7.55 -13.09
CA MET A 450 -4.63 8.82 -12.38
C MET A 450 -3.69 8.85 -11.18
N LEU A 451 -3.45 10.06 -10.69
CA LEU A 451 -2.89 10.31 -9.38
C LEU A 451 -4.04 10.62 -8.42
N LEU A 452 -4.32 9.71 -7.50
CA LEU A 452 -5.40 9.80 -6.53
C LEU A 452 -4.86 10.33 -5.20
N VAL A 453 -5.48 11.39 -4.69
CA VAL A 453 -5.08 12.07 -3.44
C VAL A 453 -6.29 12.17 -2.52
N PRO A 454 -6.73 11.07 -1.92
CA PRO A 454 -7.83 11.11 -0.97
C PRO A 454 -7.36 11.78 0.32
N GLU A 455 -8.16 12.71 0.81
CA GLU A 455 -7.89 13.36 2.06
C GLU A 455 -8.73 12.74 3.18
N GLY A 456 -8.08 12.22 4.19
CA GLY A 456 -8.73 11.37 5.19
C GLY A 456 -8.72 11.86 6.61
N GLY A 457 -8.32 13.03 6.91
CA GLY A 457 -8.36 13.43 8.30
C GLY A 457 -7.71 14.77 8.61
N GLY A 458 -8.16 15.43 9.67
CA GLY A 458 -7.63 16.65 10.24
C GLY A 458 -6.52 16.40 11.27
N GLY A 459 -6.17 17.41 12.02
CA GLY A 459 -5.42 17.28 13.28
C GLY A 459 -3.92 17.45 13.21
N CYS A 460 -3.31 17.60 12.04
CA CYS A 460 -1.90 17.93 11.96
C CYS A 460 -1.70 19.44 11.87
N SER A 461 -0.94 20.02 12.81
CA SER A 461 -0.60 21.46 12.87
C SER A 461 0.32 21.93 11.75
N CYS A 462 0.60 21.09 10.78
CA CYS A 462 1.53 21.41 9.70
C CYS A 462 1.05 22.43 8.67
N GLY A 463 -0.08 23.08 8.83
CA GLY A 463 -0.57 24.25 8.06
C GLY A 463 -0.70 24.11 6.54
N GLY A 464 -1.54 24.95 5.93
CA GLY A 464 -1.51 25.22 4.49
C GLY A 464 -2.01 24.12 3.55
N TRP A 465 -3.14 23.47 3.84
CA TRP A 465 -3.69 22.40 3.01
C TRP A 465 -5.21 22.51 2.87
N MET A 466 -5.72 21.93 1.79
CA MET A 466 -7.17 21.81 1.59
C MET A 466 -7.66 20.48 2.15
N GLU A 467 -8.73 20.52 2.91
CA GLU A 467 -9.45 19.33 3.38
C GLU A 467 -10.38 18.82 2.27
N THR A 468 -9.79 18.28 1.22
CA THR A 468 -10.54 17.76 0.07
C THR A 468 -9.81 16.60 -0.58
N SER A 469 -10.55 15.69 -1.18
CA SER A 469 -9.99 14.66 -2.04
C SER A 469 -9.85 15.16 -3.47
N LEU A 470 -8.79 14.75 -4.13
CA LEU A 470 -8.44 15.17 -5.49
C LEU A 470 -8.06 13.96 -6.33
N ALA A 471 -8.30 14.06 -7.64
CA ALA A 471 -7.63 13.22 -8.61
C ALA A 471 -7.09 14.07 -9.76
N PHE A 472 -5.94 13.67 -10.26
CA PHE A 472 -5.30 14.26 -11.42
C PHE A 472 -5.19 13.21 -12.53
N ARG A 473 -5.44 13.63 -13.77
CA ARG A 473 -5.22 12.80 -14.96
C ARG A 473 -4.10 13.39 -15.81
N PRO A 474 -3.48 12.60 -16.68
CA PRO A 474 -2.59 13.13 -17.71
C PRO A 474 -3.31 14.14 -18.61
N ARG A 475 -2.65 15.24 -18.92
CA ARG A 475 -3.14 16.19 -19.94
C ARG A 475 -3.15 15.53 -21.31
N ALA A 476 -4.19 15.78 -22.09
CA ALA A 476 -4.20 15.37 -23.48
C ALA A 476 -3.03 16.06 -24.21
N LYS A 477 -2.16 15.29 -24.84
CA LYS A 477 -1.13 15.85 -25.72
C LYS A 477 -1.85 16.51 -26.89
N THR A 478 -1.83 17.82 -27.00
CA THR A 478 -2.27 18.54 -28.20
C THR A 478 -1.44 18.03 -29.36
N LYS A 479 -2.10 17.41 -30.35
CA LYS A 479 -1.42 17.15 -31.61
C LYS A 479 -1.06 18.51 -32.19
N GLU A 480 0.24 18.86 -32.19
CA GLU A 480 0.70 19.98 -33.00
C GLU A 480 0.30 19.66 -34.44
N THR A 481 -0.73 20.32 -34.90
CA THR A 481 -1.02 20.43 -36.33
C THR A 481 0.16 21.20 -36.91
N LYS A 482 1.14 20.49 -37.47
CA LYS A 482 2.13 21.12 -38.35
C LYS A 482 1.30 21.74 -39.49
N SER A 483 1.04 23.02 -39.35
CA SER A 483 0.67 23.86 -40.52
C SER A 483 1.86 23.78 -41.49
N LYS A 484 1.67 23.07 -42.57
CA LYS A 484 2.56 23.21 -43.72
C LYS A 484 2.32 24.59 -44.25
N GLU A 485 3.24 25.52 -44.02
CA GLU A 485 3.47 26.63 -44.90
C GLU A 485 4.30 26.17 -46.10
#